data_02cbb96c9ba0c9ef485f4c951f969c04
#
_entry.id   02cbb96c9ba0c9ef485f4c951f969c04
#
_cell.length_a   1.000
_cell.length_b   1.000
_cell.length_c   1.000
_cell.angle_alpha   90.00
_cell.angle_beta   90.00
_cell.angle_gamma   90.00
#
_symmetry.space_group_name_H-M   'P 1'
#
loop_
_entity.id
_entity.type
_entity.pdbx_description
1 polymer ?
#
loop_
_entity_poly.entity_id
_entity_poly.type
_entity_poly.pdbx_seq_one_letter_code
_entity_poly.pdbx_strand_id
1 'polypeptide(L)'
;EVIGDQEGDLLIVGWGGTYGSLRNSLDEFKAQNPDLKVGLAHFNYIYPLPLNTDEIFSKFKKIIVCELNFGQFANYLRTVFEFYHFGQFNKLKGQPFMVAELVDAYKKYMEE
;
A
#
# COMPACT_ATOMS: atom_id res chain seq x y z
N GLU A 1 3.05 -6.76 -10.06
CA GLU A 1 1.66 -6.92 -10.49
C GLU A 1 0.73 -6.12 -9.58
N VAL A 2 -0.21 -5.39 -10.17
CA VAL A 2 -1.15 -4.55 -9.44
C VAL A 2 -2.54 -5.17 -9.51
N ILE A 3 -3.19 -5.27 -8.37
CA ILE A 3 -4.56 -5.77 -8.25
C ILE A 3 -5.48 -4.57 -8.07
N GLY A 4 -6.63 -4.61 -8.72
CA GLY A 4 -7.55 -3.48 -8.71
C GLY A 4 -7.23 -2.50 -9.83
N ASP A 5 -7.35 -1.20 -9.55
CA ASP A 5 -7.06 -0.18 -10.56
C ASP A 5 -5.57 -0.10 -10.83
N GLN A 6 -5.20 0.04 -12.10
CA GLN A 6 -3.80 0.05 -12.52
C GLN A 6 -3.18 1.44 -12.41
N GLU A 7 -4.00 2.46 -12.24
CA GLU A 7 -3.56 3.83 -12.01
C GLU A 7 -4.67 4.56 -11.28
N GLY A 8 -4.34 5.62 -10.57
CA GLY A 8 -5.38 6.37 -9.92
C GLY A 8 -4.97 7.14 -8.69
N ASP A 9 -5.84 7.12 -7.69
CA ASP A 9 -5.74 8.01 -6.53
C ASP A 9 -4.87 7.47 -5.42
N LEU A 10 -4.91 6.15 -5.18
CA LEU A 10 -4.19 5.54 -4.06
C LEU A 10 -3.65 4.17 -4.46
N LEU A 11 -2.38 3.95 -4.16
CA LEU A 11 -1.77 2.62 -4.25
C LEU A 11 -1.47 2.13 -2.85
N ILE A 12 -2.00 0.95 -2.53
CA ILE A 12 -1.71 0.26 -1.27
C ILE A 12 -0.53 -0.65 -1.55
N VAL A 13 0.51 -0.56 -0.74
CA VAL A 13 1.71 -1.38 -0.91
C VAL A 13 1.93 -2.25 0.32
N GLY A 14 2.16 -3.53 0.09
CA GLY A 14 2.48 -4.45 1.17
C GLY A 14 3.46 -5.51 0.72
N TRP A 15 3.95 -6.30 1.67
CA TRP A 15 4.88 -7.38 1.37
C TRP A 15 4.77 -8.48 2.42
N GLY A 16 5.30 -9.66 2.07
CA GLY A 16 5.29 -10.79 3.01
C GLY A 16 3.90 -11.35 3.22
N GLY A 17 3.56 -11.66 4.46
CA GLY A 17 2.33 -12.35 4.81
C GLY A 17 1.09 -11.50 4.95
N THR A 18 1.09 -10.28 4.42
CA THR A 18 -0.02 -9.34 4.62
C THR A 18 -1.07 -9.38 3.50
N TYR A 19 -0.89 -10.21 2.49
CA TYR A 19 -1.69 -10.14 1.27
C TYR A 19 -3.20 -10.25 1.52
N GLY A 20 -3.62 -11.24 2.33
CA GLY A 20 -5.04 -11.49 2.53
C GLY A 20 -5.78 -10.29 3.13
N SER A 21 -5.21 -9.73 4.18
CA SER A 21 -5.81 -8.57 4.84
C SER A 21 -5.84 -7.36 3.92
N LEU A 22 -4.76 -7.13 3.18
CA LEU A 22 -4.69 -5.98 2.27
C LEU A 22 -5.66 -6.15 1.11
N ARG A 23 -5.80 -7.36 0.57
CA ARG A 23 -6.74 -7.61 -0.51
C ARG A 23 -8.18 -7.35 -0.06
N ASN A 24 -8.53 -7.82 1.14
CA ASN A 24 -9.87 -7.60 1.68
C ASN A 24 -10.11 -6.12 1.97
N SER A 25 -9.09 -5.41 2.46
CA SER A 25 -9.23 -3.98 2.72
C SER A 25 -9.40 -3.18 1.44
N LEU A 26 -8.75 -3.60 0.35
CA LEU A 26 -8.93 -2.97 -0.95
C LEU A 26 -10.39 -3.03 -1.38
N ASP A 27 -10.99 -4.23 -1.30
CA ASP A 27 -12.37 -4.42 -1.72
C ASP A 27 -13.32 -3.59 -0.87
N GLU A 28 -13.12 -3.57 0.45
CA GLU A 28 -13.97 -2.81 1.36
C GLU A 28 -13.84 -1.31 1.13
N PHE A 29 -12.62 -0.82 0.98
CA PHE A 29 -12.39 0.61 0.76
C PHE A 29 -13.01 1.09 -0.55
N LYS A 30 -12.88 0.30 -1.61
CA LYS A 30 -13.49 0.65 -2.90
C LYS A 30 -15.01 0.62 -2.82
N ALA A 31 -15.58 -0.31 -2.04
CA ALA A 31 -17.03 -0.36 -1.86
C ALA A 31 -17.55 0.91 -1.17
N GLN A 32 -16.78 1.44 -0.22
CA GLN A 32 -17.16 2.66 0.49
C GLN A 32 -16.83 3.93 -0.29
N ASN A 33 -15.93 3.85 -1.26
CA ASN A 33 -15.48 5.01 -2.02
C ASN A 33 -15.45 4.68 -3.52
N PRO A 34 -16.64 4.47 -4.15
CA PRO A 34 -16.65 3.98 -5.52
C PRO A 34 -16.08 4.94 -6.55
N ASP A 35 -15.94 6.22 -6.21
CA ASP A 35 -15.35 7.21 -7.11
C ASP A 35 -13.83 7.22 -7.10
N LEU A 36 -13.20 6.57 -6.12
CA LEU A 36 -11.76 6.53 -6.04
C LEU A 36 -11.20 5.34 -6.81
N LYS A 37 -10.08 5.57 -7.48
CA LYS A 37 -9.35 4.49 -8.14
C LYS A 37 -8.22 4.05 -7.23
N VAL A 38 -8.27 2.79 -6.81
CA VAL A 38 -7.34 2.25 -5.80
C VAL A 38 -6.78 0.93 -6.30
N GLY A 39 -5.48 0.79 -6.19
CA GLY A 39 -4.79 -0.44 -6.54
C GLY A 39 -3.99 -0.99 -5.38
N LEU A 40 -3.61 -2.24 -5.47
CA LEU A 40 -2.77 -2.93 -4.48
C LEU A 40 -1.57 -3.54 -5.17
N ALA A 41 -0.38 -3.18 -4.72
CA ALA A 41 0.85 -3.82 -5.15
C ALA A 41 1.42 -4.61 -3.97
N HIS A 42 1.46 -5.93 -4.10
CA HIS A 42 2.01 -6.79 -3.07
C HIS A 42 3.32 -7.39 -3.55
N PHE A 43 4.37 -7.24 -2.75
CA PHE A 43 5.70 -7.68 -3.09
C PHE A 43 6.02 -8.98 -2.38
N ASN A 44 6.38 -10.01 -3.14
CA ASN A 44 6.84 -11.27 -2.57
C ASN A 44 8.30 -11.14 -2.14
N TYR A 45 9.07 -10.34 -2.88
CA TYR A 45 10.49 -10.09 -2.60
C TYR A 45 10.73 -8.60 -2.65
N ILE A 46 11.44 -8.09 -1.65
CA ILE A 46 11.77 -6.66 -1.59
C ILE A 46 13.22 -6.38 -2.01
N TYR A 47 14.00 -7.40 -2.21
CA TYR A 47 15.37 -7.23 -2.66
C TYR A 47 15.76 -8.42 -3.53
N PRO A 48 16.03 -8.18 -4.82
CA PRO A 48 15.85 -6.89 -5.52
C PRO A 48 14.37 -6.61 -5.78
N LEU A 49 14.03 -5.33 -5.88
CA LEU A 49 12.68 -4.93 -6.25
C LEU A 49 12.44 -5.27 -7.72
N PRO A 50 11.17 -5.56 -8.11
CA PRO A 50 10.84 -5.75 -9.51
C PRO A 50 11.23 -4.53 -10.34
N LEU A 51 11.65 -4.77 -11.57
CA LEU A 51 12.12 -3.69 -12.45
C LEU A 51 11.05 -2.67 -12.78
N ASN A 52 9.77 -3.07 -12.75
CA ASN A 52 8.68 -2.17 -13.10
C ASN A 52 8.11 -1.40 -11.90
N THR A 53 8.78 -1.44 -10.76
CA THR A 53 8.27 -0.79 -9.55
C THR A 53 8.08 0.71 -9.73
N ASP A 54 9.08 1.39 -10.31
CA ASP A 54 8.98 2.83 -10.54
C ASP A 54 7.81 3.18 -11.46
N GLU A 55 7.61 2.39 -12.51
CA GLU A 55 6.51 2.61 -13.43
C GLU A 55 5.17 2.50 -12.72
N ILE A 56 5.02 1.50 -11.84
CA ILE A 56 3.78 1.32 -11.08
C ILE A 56 3.56 2.52 -10.16
N PHE A 57 4.58 2.91 -9.39
CA PHE A 57 4.44 4.02 -8.44
C PHE A 57 4.07 5.33 -9.13
N SER A 58 4.59 5.56 -10.35
CA SER A 58 4.34 6.80 -11.06
C SER A 58 2.89 6.99 -11.50
N LYS A 59 2.09 5.93 -11.47
CA LYS A 59 0.71 5.97 -11.94
C LYS A 59 -0.29 6.33 -10.85
N PHE A 60 0.15 6.52 -9.61
CA PHE A 60 -0.74 6.81 -8.50
C PHE A 60 -0.39 8.13 -7.84
N LYS A 61 -1.42 8.84 -7.39
CA LYS A 61 -1.24 10.14 -6.73
C LYS A 61 -0.70 10.01 -5.31
N LYS A 62 -1.14 8.97 -4.60
CA LYS A 62 -0.71 8.71 -3.22
C LYS A 62 -0.36 7.25 -3.09
N ILE A 63 0.63 6.95 -2.25
CA ILE A 63 1.11 5.59 -2.00
C ILE A 63 1.18 5.39 -0.50
N ILE A 64 0.53 4.35 0.01
CA ILE A 64 0.59 4.01 1.42
C ILE A 64 1.20 2.63 1.59
N VAL A 65 2.21 2.52 2.47
CA VAL A 65 2.90 1.26 2.75
C VAL A 65 2.39 0.70 4.07
N CYS A 66 1.88 -0.53 4.03
CA CYS A 66 1.32 -1.19 5.20
C CYS A 66 2.23 -2.35 5.61
N GLU A 67 2.76 -2.29 6.83
CA GLU A 67 3.72 -3.27 7.33
C GLU A 67 3.40 -3.73 8.74
N LEU A 68 3.82 -4.96 9.04
CA LEU A 68 3.68 -5.53 10.38
C LEU A 68 4.93 -5.32 11.23
N ASN A 69 5.68 -4.25 10.98
CA ASN A 69 6.90 -3.95 11.73
C ASN A 69 7.09 -2.43 11.80
N PHE A 70 8.32 -1.98 12.02
CA PHE A 70 8.61 -0.58 12.30
C PHE A 70 8.84 0.27 11.05
N GLY A 71 8.30 -0.13 9.91
CA GLY A 71 8.38 0.69 8.72
C GLY A 71 9.65 0.48 7.91
N GLN A 72 10.27 -0.68 8.04
CA GLN A 72 11.52 -0.97 7.35
C GLN A 72 11.38 -0.93 5.83
N PHE A 73 10.27 -1.45 5.31
CA PHE A 73 10.05 -1.45 3.88
C PHE A 73 9.79 -0.05 3.35
N ALA A 74 8.99 0.74 4.08
CA ALA A 74 8.74 2.13 3.67
C ALA A 74 10.04 2.93 3.67
N ASN A 75 10.89 2.73 4.68
CA ASN A 75 12.19 3.41 4.72
C ASN A 75 13.09 2.99 3.57
N TYR A 76 13.07 1.71 3.22
CA TYR A 76 13.84 1.22 2.08
C TYR A 76 13.34 1.86 0.78
N LEU A 77 12.03 1.94 0.60
CA LEU A 77 11.46 2.56 -0.60
C LEU A 77 11.81 4.04 -0.68
N ARG A 78 11.82 4.75 0.44
CA ARG A 78 12.21 6.17 0.46
C ARG A 78 13.66 6.34 0.02
N THR A 79 14.51 5.38 0.37
CA THR A 79 15.91 5.43 -0.04
C THR A 79 16.06 5.22 -1.55
N VAL A 80 15.30 4.29 -2.10
CA VAL A 80 15.39 3.94 -3.52
C VAL A 80 14.65 4.94 -4.40
N PHE A 81 13.49 5.43 -3.95
CA PHE A 81 12.61 6.29 -4.72
C PHE A 81 12.39 7.60 -3.98
N GLU A 82 13.40 8.45 -3.98
CA GLU A 82 13.36 9.69 -3.21
C GLU A 82 12.36 10.73 -3.73
N PHE A 83 11.87 10.53 -4.97
CA PHE A 83 10.90 11.47 -5.55
C PHE A 83 9.47 11.22 -5.12
N TYR A 84 9.18 10.07 -4.50
CA TYR A 84 7.82 9.72 -4.09
C TYR A 84 7.65 9.96 -2.60
N HIS A 85 6.44 10.38 -2.23
CA HIS A 85 6.07 10.56 -0.85
C HIS A 85 5.21 9.37 -0.42
N PHE A 86 5.69 8.61 0.57
CA PHE A 86 5.01 7.41 1.03
C PHE A 86 4.31 7.65 2.35
N GLY A 87 3.01 7.31 2.41
CA GLY A 87 2.33 7.20 3.68
C GLY A 87 2.67 5.85 4.32
N GLN A 88 2.42 5.70 5.60
CA GLN A 88 2.73 4.47 6.30
C GLN A 88 1.60 4.07 7.24
N PHE A 89 1.34 2.77 7.31
CA PHE A 89 0.54 2.19 8.38
C PHE A 89 1.30 0.98 8.89
N ASN A 90 1.85 1.10 10.10
CA ASN A 90 2.65 0.05 10.71
C ASN A 90 1.91 -0.56 11.87
N LYS A 91 2.01 -1.87 12.04
CA LYS A 91 1.41 -2.55 13.17
C LYS A 91 2.46 -3.44 13.81
N LEU A 92 2.39 -3.58 15.12
CA LEU A 92 3.36 -4.36 15.86
C LEU A 92 3.38 -5.81 15.41
N LYS A 93 4.58 -6.38 15.38
CA LYS A 93 4.79 -7.76 15.00
C LYS A 93 3.95 -8.69 15.86
N GLY A 94 3.38 -9.69 15.22
CA GLY A 94 2.58 -10.68 15.92
C GLY A 94 1.10 -10.39 15.95
N GLN A 95 0.69 -9.20 15.51
CA GLN A 95 -0.73 -8.86 15.43
C GLN A 95 -1.15 -8.73 13.98
N PRO A 96 -2.24 -9.39 13.55
CA PRO A 96 -2.68 -9.30 12.18
C PRO A 96 -3.31 -7.94 11.89
N PHE A 97 -3.30 -7.56 10.61
CA PHE A 97 -4.06 -6.41 10.17
C PHE A 97 -5.55 -6.71 10.26
N MET A 98 -6.31 -5.74 10.76
CA MET A 98 -7.77 -5.78 10.72
C MET A 98 -8.24 -4.94 9.55
N VAL A 99 -9.21 -5.45 8.78
CA VAL A 99 -9.70 -4.73 7.61
C VAL A 99 -10.21 -3.33 7.98
N ALA A 100 -10.95 -3.22 9.08
CA ALA A 100 -11.51 -1.94 9.50
C ALA A 100 -10.42 -0.90 9.78
N GLU A 101 -9.33 -1.30 10.43
CA GLU A 101 -8.27 -0.34 10.72
C GLU A 101 -7.50 0.07 9.47
N LEU A 102 -7.35 -0.85 8.51
CA LEU A 102 -6.72 -0.51 7.23
C LEU A 102 -7.57 0.48 6.45
N VAL A 103 -8.88 0.24 6.37
CA VAL A 103 -9.80 1.16 5.68
C VAL A 103 -9.74 2.54 6.33
N ASP A 104 -9.73 2.61 7.66
CA ASP A 104 -9.63 3.87 8.37
C ASP A 104 -8.32 4.60 8.06
N ALA A 105 -7.21 3.85 8.00
CA ALA A 105 -5.91 4.44 7.66
C ALA A 105 -5.91 5.01 6.25
N TYR A 106 -6.52 4.32 5.29
CA TYR A 106 -6.61 4.83 3.92
C TYR A 106 -7.41 6.12 3.86
N LYS A 107 -8.54 6.17 4.58
CA LYS A 107 -9.38 7.37 4.60
C LYS A 107 -8.61 8.56 5.16
N LYS A 108 -7.90 8.35 6.27
CA LYS A 108 -7.11 9.42 6.88
C LYS A 108 -6.01 9.91 5.96
N TYR A 109 -5.34 8.98 5.29
CA TYR A 109 -4.26 9.34 4.38
C TYR A 109 -4.79 10.12 3.17
N MET A 110 -5.94 9.74 2.65
CA MET A 110 -6.52 10.46 1.51
C MET A 110 -6.94 11.87 1.85
N GLU A 111 -7.18 12.15 3.14
CA GLU A 111 -7.58 13.49 3.60
C GLU A 111 -6.40 14.43 3.86
N GLU A 112 -5.19 13.90 3.81
CA GLU A 112 -3.99 14.72 4.03
C GLU A 112 -3.67 15.64 2.87
#